data_a796c23290ff49fca900d6728a3f49de
#
_entry.id   a796c23290ff49fca900d6728a3f49de
#
_cell.length_a   1.000
_cell.length_b   1.000
_cell.length_c   1.000
_cell.angle_alpha   90.00
_cell.angle_beta   90.00
_cell.angle_gamma   90.00
#
_symmetry.space_group_name_H-M   'P 1'
#
loop_
_entity.id
_entity.type
_entity.pdbx_description
1 polymer ?
#
loop_
_entity_poly.entity_id
_entity_poly.type
_entity_poly.pdbx_seq_one_letter_code
_entity_poly.pdbx_strand_id
1 'polypeptide(L)'
;FMKKGIIYSLFILMLSFGEVRAAENLLMVNENEISEAIKKEFVEQGRFEAVDLEFFGGQTVFQIENARQAKILVEGLKADDLTNKFSCQVEIFADGKAFARTNVSGKFYVLGDIYVPARPIDKGEVIVPDMLKIISVRMNRVKPMFVTEKSKLISKEAKRHLKEGKMISDRDIGPKILIKKNDLITLVYKTDNMQITVRGQARQDGAKGDKIEVENTKSKKILIGIVEDADTVNIDVQ
;
A
#
# COMPACT_ATOMS: atom_id res chain seq x y z
N PHE A 1 -94.92 -14.40 47.58
CA PHE A 1 -93.72 -14.87 48.28
C PHE A 1 -92.57 -14.98 47.30
N MET A 2 -91.68 -14.01 47.34
CA MET A 2 -90.54 -13.85 46.43
C MET A 2 -89.39 -14.73 46.82
N LYS A 3 -88.92 -15.52 45.86
CA LYS A 3 -87.61 -16.20 45.98
C LYS A 3 -86.58 -15.48 45.09
N LYS A 4 -85.57 -14.89 45.69
CA LYS A 4 -84.41 -14.27 45.02
C LYS A 4 -83.56 -15.35 44.45
N GLY A 5 -83.35 -15.40 43.15
CA GLY A 5 -82.32 -16.22 42.49
C GLY A 5 -81.01 -15.43 42.39
N ILE A 6 -79.95 -16.05 42.90
CA ILE A 6 -78.60 -15.53 42.80
C ILE A 6 -78.00 -16.01 41.48
N ILE A 7 -77.68 -15.04 40.59
CA ILE A 7 -77.01 -15.31 39.34
C ILE A 7 -75.49 -15.25 39.62
N TYR A 8 -74.82 -16.39 39.55
CA TYR A 8 -73.34 -16.45 39.54
C TYR A 8 -72.86 -16.11 38.15
N SER A 9 -72.28 -14.92 38.02
CA SER A 9 -71.52 -14.51 36.80
C SER A 9 -70.20 -15.23 36.77
N LEU A 10 -70.02 -16.16 35.88
CA LEU A 10 -68.76 -16.87 35.62
C LEU A 10 -67.89 -15.95 34.75
N PHE A 11 -66.92 -15.27 35.38
CA PHE A 11 -65.91 -14.45 34.70
C PHE A 11 -64.86 -15.38 34.12
N ILE A 12 -64.94 -15.70 32.82
CA ILE A 12 -63.92 -16.42 32.06
C ILE A 12 -62.81 -15.46 31.79
N LEU A 13 -61.68 -15.61 32.55
CA LEU A 13 -60.43 -14.91 32.30
C LEU A 13 -59.77 -15.52 31.05
N MET A 14 -59.93 -14.92 29.88
CA MET A 14 -59.15 -15.25 28.71
C MET A 14 -57.66 -14.84 28.95
N LEU A 15 -56.84 -15.79 29.31
CA LEU A 15 -55.40 -15.67 29.23
C LEU A 15 -55.03 -15.65 27.74
N SER A 16 -54.74 -14.47 27.20
CA SER A 16 -54.07 -14.33 25.92
C SER A 16 -52.64 -14.83 26.07
N PHE A 17 -52.41 -16.04 25.61
CA PHE A 17 -51.03 -16.50 25.34
C PHE A 17 -50.48 -15.59 24.23
N GLY A 18 -49.71 -14.57 24.62
CA GLY A 18 -48.84 -13.88 23.71
C GLY A 18 -47.85 -14.88 23.14
N GLU A 19 -47.96 -15.16 21.86
CA GLU A 19 -46.89 -15.85 21.12
C GLU A 19 -45.64 -15.02 21.30
N VAL A 20 -44.71 -15.53 22.13
CA VAL A 20 -43.34 -15.03 22.10
C VAL A 20 -42.79 -15.43 20.74
N ARG A 21 -42.85 -14.54 19.77
CA ARG A 21 -42.05 -14.66 18.57
C ARG A 21 -40.61 -14.69 19.01
N ALA A 22 -39.99 -15.86 18.93
CA ALA A 22 -38.56 -15.96 19.01
C ALA A 22 -37.97 -15.00 17.97
N ALA A 23 -37.05 -14.13 18.40
CA ALA A 23 -36.34 -13.27 17.46
C ALA A 23 -35.69 -14.19 16.42
N GLU A 24 -36.12 -14.07 15.18
CA GLU A 24 -35.53 -14.79 14.06
C GLU A 24 -34.06 -14.34 13.98
N ASN A 25 -33.14 -15.22 14.34
CA ASN A 25 -31.72 -14.99 14.13
C ASN A 25 -31.46 -15.06 12.62
N LEU A 26 -31.37 -13.89 12.00
CA LEU A 26 -31.03 -13.76 10.60
C LEU A 26 -29.49 -13.63 10.48
N LEU A 27 -28.85 -14.66 9.98
CA LEU A 27 -27.42 -14.64 9.66
C LEU A 27 -27.24 -14.22 8.19
N MET A 28 -26.40 -13.23 7.96
CA MET A 28 -26.14 -12.73 6.60
C MET A 28 -24.72 -13.12 6.19
N VAL A 29 -24.57 -13.78 5.07
CA VAL A 29 -23.27 -13.99 4.39
C VAL A 29 -23.21 -13.03 3.22
N ASN A 30 -22.31 -12.08 3.31
CA ASN A 30 -22.14 -11.02 2.32
C ASN A 30 -20.93 -11.26 1.39
N GLU A 31 -20.83 -10.46 0.35
CA GLU A 31 -19.74 -10.55 -0.64
C GLU A 31 -18.35 -10.41 -0.02
N ASN A 32 -18.19 -9.62 1.04
CA ASN A 32 -16.89 -9.45 1.69
C ASN A 32 -16.43 -10.75 2.34
N GLU A 33 -17.33 -11.50 3.00
CA GLU A 33 -16.99 -12.79 3.63
C GLU A 33 -16.62 -13.84 2.58
N ILE A 34 -17.33 -13.86 1.45
CA ILE A 34 -16.99 -14.72 0.31
C ILE A 34 -15.64 -14.31 -0.28
N SER A 35 -15.40 -13.01 -0.42
CA SER A 35 -14.12 -12.46 -0.90
C SER A 35 -12.96 -12.89 0.00
N GLU A 36 -13.10 -12.76 1.30
CA GLU A 36 -12.04 -13.16 2.24
C GLU A 36 -11.77 -14.67 2.19
N ALA A 37 -12.80 -15.51 2.06
CA ALA A 37 -12.64 -16.94 1.90
C ALA A 37 -11.87 -17.29 0.61
N ILE A 38 -12.18 -16.63 -0.51
CA ILE A 38 -11.50 -16.85 -1.78
C ILE A 38 -10.05 -16.32 -1.72
N LYS A 39 -9.82 -15.15 -1.13
CA LYS A 39 -8.45 -14.61 -0.94
C LYS A 39 -7.58 -15.57 -0.13
N LYS A 40 -8.15 -16.13 0.94
CA LYS A 40 -7.45 -17.13 1.75
C LYS A 40 -7.05 -18.35 0.92
N GLU A 41 -7.94 -18.86 0.08
CA GLU A 41 -7.64 -19.98 -0.81
C GLU A 41 -6.51 -19.64 -1.80
N PHE A 42 -6.45 -18.42 -2.36
CA PHE A 42 -5.34 -17.96 -3.19
C PHE A 42 -4.00 -18.02 -2.47
N VAL A 43 -3.97 -17.60 -1.20
CA VAL A 43 -2.76 -17.63 -0.36
C VAL A 43 -2.37 -19.07 0.00
N GLU A 44 -3.34 -19.92 0.36
CA GLU A 44 -3.11 -21.32 0.71
C GLU A 44 -2.56 -22.15 -0.46
N GLN A 45 -2.91 -21.81 -1.72
CA GLN A 45 -2.31 -22.39 -2.91
C GLN A 45 -0.85 -21.94 -3.14
N GLY A 46 -0.33 -21.00 -2.34
CA GLY A 46 1.06 -20.53 -2.39
C GLY A 46 1.42 -19.75 -3.66
N ARG A 47 0.43 -19.27 -4.41
CA ARG A 47 0.66 -18.52 -5.65
C ARG A 47 0.97 -17.05 -5.41
N PHE A 48 0.35 -16.45 -4.41
CA PHE A 48 0.45 -15.03 -4.09
C PHE A 48 0.38 -14.81 -2.58
N GLU A 49 1.07 -13.80 -2.08
CA GLU A 49 0.99 -13.41 -0.65
C GLU A 49 -0.32 -12.67 -0.33
N ALA A 50 -0.82 -11.89 -1.27
CA ALA A 50 -2.08 -11.18 -1.13
C ALA A 50 -2.68 -10.85 -2.50
N VAL A 51 -4.01 -10.89 -2.58
CA VAL A 51 -4.77 -10.53 -3.77
C VAL A 51 -5.95 -9.64 -3.43
N ASP A 52 -6.35 -8.83 -4.39
CA ASP A 52 -7.61 -8.10 -4.39
C ASP A 52 -8.52 -8.67 -5.47
N LEU A 53 -9.83 -8.75 -5.19
CA LEU A 53 -10.80 -9.40 -6.06
C LEU A 53 -11.83 -8.41 -6.58
N GLU A 54 -12.28 -8.64 -7.81
CA GLU A 54 -13.35 -7.91 -8.46
C GLU A 54 -14.28 -8.94 -9.12
N PHE A 55 -15.47 -9.12 -8.56
CA PHE A 55 -16.42 -10.14 -9.02
C PHE A 55 -17.13 -9.73 -10.32
N PHE A 56 -17.44 -10.74 -11.14
CA PHE A 56 -18.34 -10.56 -12.26
C PHE A 56 -19.78 -10.83 -11.78
N GLY A 57 -20.66 -9.84 -11.91
CA GLY A 57 -22.05 -9.94 -11.49
C GLY A 57 -22.40 -9.00 -10.33
N GLY A 58 -23.63 -9.04 -9.88
CA GLY A 58 -24.13 -8.22 -8.77
C GLY A 58 -23.69 -8.77 -7.41
N GLN A 59 -23.89 -7.96 -6.38
CA GLN A 59 -23.61 -8.36 -5.00
C GLN A 59 -24.39 -9.62 -4.63
N THR A 60 -23.68 -10.62 -4.15
CA THR A 60 -24.27 -11.88 -3.68
C THR A 60 -24.38 -11.81 -2.16
N VAL A 61 -25.62 -11.77 -1.68
CA VAL A 61 -25.92 -11.81 -0.23
C VAL A 61 -26.81 -13.00 0.03
N PHE A 62 -26.42 -13.86 0.97
CA PHE A 62 -27.24 -14.96 1.44
C PHE A 62 -27.81 -14.63 2.81
N GLN A 63 -29.14 -14.73 2.94
CA GLN A 63 -29.85 -14.58 4.20
C GLN A 63 -30.20 -15.96 4.71
N ILE A 64 -29.75 -16.29 5.89
CA ILE A 64 -29.91 -17.61 6.50
C ILE A 64 -30.71 -17.44 7.78
N GLU A 65 -31.96 -17.92 7.76
CA GLU A 65 -32.86 -17.86 8.91
C GLU A 65 -32.50 -18.95 9.92
N ASN A 66 -32.59 -18.61 11.20
CA ASN A 66 -32.41 -19.51 12.33
C ASN A 66 -31.05 -20.23 12.39
N ALA A 67 -30.01 -19.65 11.79
CA ALA A 67 -28.64 -20.15 11.89
C ALA A 67 -27.82 -19.34 12.92
N ARG A 68 -26.92 -20.03 13.60
CA ARG A 68 -26.01 -19.44 14.58
C ARG A 68 -24.65 -19.11 13.98
N GLN A 69 -24.22 -19.92 13.00
CA GLN A 69 -22.93 -19.75 12.34
C GLN A 69 -23.00 -20.18 10.87
N ALA A 70 -22.23 -19.49 10.02
CA ALA A 70 -21.97 -19.92 8.67
C ALA A 70 -20.50 -20.28 8.48
N LYS A 71 -20.24 -21.27 7.62
CA LYS A 71 -18.91 -21.63 7.15
C LYS A 71 -18.92 -21.56 5.63
N ILE A 72 -17.93 -20.88 5.07
CA ILE A 72 -17.75 -20.78 3.62
C ILE A 72 -16.60 -21.71 3.24
N LEU A 73 -16.84 -22.57 2.27
CA LEU A 73 -15.86 -23.45 1.67
C LEU A 73 -15.67 -23.06 0.21
N VAL A 74 -14.43 -22.92 -0.22
CA VAL A 74 -14.06 -22.61 -1.60
C VAL A 74 -13.45 -23.86 -2.23
N GLU A 75 -13.98 -24.28 -3.36
CA GLU A 75 -13.52 -25.46 -4.07
C GLU A 75 -13.17 -25.14 -5.53
N GLY A 76 -12.17 -25.83 -6.04
CA GLY A 76 -11.82 -25.78 -7.45
C GLY A 76 -11.40 -24.40 -7.94
N LEU A 77 -10.70 -23.62 -7.11
CA LEU A 77 -10.19 -22.31 -7.50
C LEU A 77 -9.20 -22.47 -8.67
N LYS A 78 -9.58 -21.87 -9.80
CA LYS A 78 -8.76 -21.76 -11.00
C LYS A 78 -8.47 -20.29 -11.25
N ALA A 79 -7.21 -19.97 -11.50
CA ALA A 79 -6.78 -18.61 -11.81
C ALA A 79 -5.87 -18.62 -13.04
N ASP A 80 -6.15 -17.72 -13.97
CA ASP A 80 -5.39 -17.49 -15.19
C ASP A 80 -4.61 -16.18 -15.07
N ASP A 81 -3.29 -16.27 -14.98
CA ASP A 81 -2.38 -15.15 -14.79
C ASP A 81 -2.29 -14.23 -16.01
N LEU A 82 -2.60 -14.76 -17.21
CA LEU A 82 -2.55 -13.97 -18.45
C LEU A 82 -3.74 -13.00 -18.54
N THR A 83 -4.91 -13.47 -18.12
CA THR A 83 -6.16 -12.68 -18.18
C THR A 83 -6.55 -12.07 -16.83
N ASN A 84 -5.83 -12.43 -15.75
CA ASN A 84 -6.17 -12.08 -14.37
C ASN A 84 -7.60 -12.47 -13.99
N LYS A 85 -8.12 -13.57 -14.56
CA LYS A 85 -9.46 -14.08 -14.25
C LYS A 85 -9.38 -15.26 -13.30
N PHE A 86 -10.38 -15.38 -12.45
CA PHE A 86 -10.55 -16.56 -11.62
C PHE A 86 -11.96 -17.10 -11.69
N SER A 87 -12.11 -18.35 -11.33
CA SER A 87 -13.39 -19.01 -11.11
C SER A 87 -13.24 -20.05 -10.02
N CYS A 88 -14.26 -20.18 -9.17
CA CYS A 88 -14.32 -21.20 -8.13
C CYS A 88 -15.78 -21.54 -7.83
N GLN A 89 -15.98 -22.62 -7.07
CA GLN A 89 -17.25 -22.96 -6.47
C GLN A 89 -17.23 -22.61 -4.99
N VAL A 90 -18.26 -21.94 -4.54
CA VAL A 90 -18.42 -21.54 -3.12
C VAL A 90 -19.59 -22.33 -2.55
N GLU A 91 -19.35 -23.05 -1.48
CA GLU A 91 -20.36 -23.72 -0.67
C GLU A 91 -20.51 -23.03 0.68
N ILE A 92 -21.74 -22.76 1.06
CA ILE A 92 -22.09 -22.15 2.34
C ILE A 92 -22.77 -23.20 3.19
N PHE A 93 -22.25 -23.40 4.38
CA PHE A 93 -22.81 -24.28 5.39
C PHE A 93 -23.41 -23.44 6.52
N ALA A 94 -24.62 -23.76 6.94
CA ALA A 94 -25.28 -23.18 8.09
C ALA A 94 -25.39 -24.23 9.19
N ASP A 95 -24.83 -23.98 10.36
CA ASP A 95 -24.80 -24.93 11.49
C ASP A 95 -24.37 -26.36 11.08
N GLY A 96 -23.38 -26.44 10.17
CA GLY A 96 -22.82 -27.71 9.68
C GLY A 96 -23.62 -28.40 8.56
N LYS A 97 -24.73 -27.83 8.09
CA LYS A 97 -25.51 -28.34 6.96
C LYS A 97 -25.31 -27.49 5.72
N ALA A 98 -25.21 -28.12 4.55
CA ALA A 98 -25.12 -27.40 3.30
C ALA A 98 -26.38 -26.53 3.09
N PHE A 99 -26.17 -25.24 2.90
CA PHE A 99 -27.23 -24.25 2.69
C PHE A 99 -27.30 -23.80 1.22
N ALA A 100 -26.17 -23.44 0.63
CA ALA A 100 -26.11 -22.96 -0.73
C ALA A 100 -24.80 -23.35 -1.41
N ARG A 101 -24.85 -23.50 -2.75
CA ARG A 101 -23.70 -23.72 -3.61
C ARG A 101 -23.81 -22.79 -4.80
N THR A 102 -22.76 -22.02 -5.09
CA THR A 102 -22.75 -21.08 -6.20
C THR A 102 -21.39 -21.05 -6.90
N ASN A 103 -21.40 -20.76 -8.20
CA ASN A 103 -20.17 -20.51 -8.95
C ASN A 103 -19.85 -19.01 -8.90
N VAL A 104 -18.63 -18.72 -8.53
CA VAL A 104 -18.12 -17.34 -8.44
C VAL A 104 -17.00 -17.16 -9.44
N SER A 105 -17.01 -16.06 -10.15
CA SER A 105 -15.97 -15.68 -11.09
C SER A 105 -15.69 -14.19 -11.04
N GLY A 106 -14.49 -13.81 -11.45
CA GLY A 106 -14.07 -12.41 -11.41
C GLY A 106 -12.67 -12.19 -11.93
N LYS A 107 -12.14 -11.04 -11.59
CA LYS A 107 -10.73 -10.70 -11.76
C LYS A 107 -10.01 -10.71 -10.43
N PHE A 108 -8.75 -11.11 -10.44
CA PHE A 108 -7.87 -10.95 -9.30
C PHE A 108 -6.71 -10.02 -9.66
N TYR A 109 -6.20 -9.32 -8.66
CA TYR A 109 -5.07 -8.41 -8.80
C TYR A 109 -4.09 -8.72 -7.69
N VAL A 110 -2.85 -9.05 -8.05
CA VAL A 110 -1.79 -9.26 -7.06
C VAL A 110 -1.53 -7.95 -6.33
N LEU A 111 -1.54 -8.00 -5.02
CA LEU A 111 -1.15 -6.90 -4.16
C LEU A 111 0.34 -6.98 -3.85
N GLY A 112 0.96 -5.83 -3.74
CA GLY A 112 2.34 -5.70 -3.31
C GLY A 112 2.55 -4.42 -2.53
N ASP A 113 3.49 -4.47 -1.61
CA ASP A 113 3.81 -3.35 -0.75
C ASP A 113 4.81 -2.43 -1.42
N ILE A 114 4.53 -1.13 -1.38
CA ILE A 114 5.41 -0.09 -1.88
C ILE A 114 5.60 1.00 -0.84
N TYR A 115 6.72 1.73 -0.96
CA TYR A 115 7.00 2.87 -0.10
C TYR A 115 6.52 4.17 -0.76
N VAL A 116 5.80 4.97 0.01
CA VAL A 116 5.32 6.29 -0.39
C VAL A 116 5.62 7.31 0.71
N PRO A 117 5.63 8.63 0.40
CA PRO A 117 5.80 9.65 1.42
C PRO A 117 4.70 9.55 2.49
N ALA A 118 5.09 9.53 3.75
CA ALA A 118 4.19 9.59 4.90
C ALA A 118 3.69 11.01 5.19
N ARG A 119 4.42 12.01 4.69
CA ARG A 119 4.11 13.44 4.69
C ARG A 119 4.59 14.08 3.38
N PRO A 120 4.19 15.30 3.07
CA PRO A 120 4.81 16.04 1.96
C PRO A 120 6.32 16.18 2.18
N ILE A 121 7.10 16.01 1.10
CA ILE A 121 8.57 16.19 1.10
C ILE A 121 8.89 17.28 0.09
N ASP A 122 9.60 18.31 0.54
CA ASP A 122 9.91 19.44 -0.30
C ASP A 122 11.13 19.19 -1.22
N LYS A 123 11.20 19.97 -2.29
CA LYS A 123 12.37 19.94 -3.20
C LYS A 123 13.63 20.25 -2.41
N GLY A 124 14.67 19.45 -2.60
CA GLY A 124 15.96 19.60 -1.92
C GLY A 124 16.02 18.84 -0.58
N GLU A 125 14.90 18.29 -0.09
CA GLU A 125 14.87 17.52 1.14
C GLU A 125 15.39 16.10 0.90
N VAL A 126 16.25 15.62 1.79
CA VAL A 126 16.79 14.25 1.71
C VAL A 126 15.83 13.27 2.36
N ILE A 127 15.48 12.23 1.62
CA ILE A 127 14.54 11.21 2.08
C ILE A 127 15.19 10.33 3.14
N VAL A 128 14.58 10.32 4.33
CA VAL A 128 14.95 9.46 5.46
C VAL A 128 13.83 8.45 5.76
N PRO A 129 14.13 7.35 6.47
CA PRO A 129 13.17 6.28 6.74
C PRO A 129 11.83 6.73 7.29
N ASP A 130 11.84 7.70 8.22
CA ASP A 130 10.64 8.19 8.92
C ASP A 130 9.71 9.03 8.03
N MET A 131 10.18 9.43 6.86
CA MET A 131 9.37 10.13 5.86
C MET A 131 8.58 9.19 4.96
N LEU A 132 8.75 7.89 5.11
CA LEU A 132 8.14 6.86 4.27
C LEU A 132 7.17 6.00 5.06
N LYS A 133 6.05 5.66 4.42
CA LYS A 133 5.10 4.65 4.89
C LYS A 133 4.89 3.60 3.83
N ILE A 134 4.49 2.41 4.26
CA ILE A 134 4.13 1.30 3.36
C ILE A 134 2.65 1.42 3.03
N ILE A 135 2.32 1.20 1.76
CA ILE A 135 0.95 0.99 1.32
C ILE A 135 0.90 -0.24 0.40
N SER A 136 -0.17 -1.00 0.52
CA SER A 136 -0.43 -2.13 -0.38
C SER A 136 -1.22 -1.65 -1.59
N VAL A 137 -0.76 -2.00 -2.78
CA VAL A 137 -1.35 -1.56 -4.05
C VAL A 137 -1.47 -2.71 -5.03
N ARG A 138 -2.44 -2.62 -5.95
CA ARG A 138 -2.51 -3.54 -7.10
C ARG A 138 -1.28 -3.35 -7.97
N MET A 139 -0.45 -4.39 -8.11
CA MET A 139 0.84 -4.32 -8.83
C MET A 139 0.70 -3.98 -10.31
N ASN A 140 -0.43 -4.30 -10.94
CA ASN A 140 -0.71 -3.89 -12.32
C ASN A 140 -0.82 -2.36 -12.53
N ARG A 141 -0.95 -1.57 -11.46
CA ARG A 141 -0.95 -0.10 -11.48
C ARG A 141 0.44 0.49 -11.28
N VAL A 142 1.41 -0.33 -10.88
CA VAL A 142 2.78 0.10 -10.62
C VAL A 142 3.57 0.02 -11.94
N LYS A 143 3.82 1.18 -12.54
CA LYS A 143 4.62 1.27 -13.77
C LYS A 143 6.11 1.15 -13.44
N PRO A 144 6.96 0.67 -14.38
CA PRO A 144 8.39 0.48 -14.15
C PRO A 144 9.15 1.73 -13.70
N MET A 145 8.61 2.92 -13.99
CA MET A 145 9.21 4.19 -13.58
C MET A 145 9.08 4.49 -12.08
N PHE A 146 8.22 3.77 -11.34
CA PHE A 146 8.04 4.01 -9.91
C PHE A 146 9.01 3.19 -9.09
N VAL A 147 9.59 3.85 -8.09
CA VAL A 147 10.51 3.22 -7.14
C VAL A 147 9.70 2.57 -6.02
N THR A 148 9.76 1.25 -5.94
CA THR A 148 9.03 0.46 -4.94
C THR A 148 9.88 0.09 -3.73
N GLU A 149 11.20 0.03 -3.91
CA GLU A 149 12.14 -0.43 -2.89
C GLU A 149 12.61 0.73 -1.99
N LYS A 150 12.56 0.51 -0.68
CA LYS A 150 13.01 1.47 0.33
C LYS A 150 14.48 1.88 0.13
N SER A 151 15.35 0.91 -0.17
CA SER A 151 16.78 1.11 -0.35
C SER A 151 17.12 2.11 -1.48
N LYS A 152 16.29 2.15 -2.52
CA LYS A 152 16.46 3.08 -3.66
C LYS A 152 15.94 4.48 -3.36
N LEU A 153 15.16 4.67 -2.30
CA LEU A 153 14.60 5.96 -1.88
C LEU A 153 15.46 6.66 -0.82
N ILE A 154 15.99 5.89 0.14
CA ILE A 154 16.76 6.44 1.25
C ILE A 154 18.03 7.13 0.75
N SER A 155 18.37 8.25 1.39
CA SER A 155 19.53 9.10 1.07
C SER A 155 19.46 9.77 -0.31
N LYS A 156 18.36 9.65 -1.03
CA LYS A 156 18.10 10.46 -2.22
C LYS A 156 17.51 11.80 -1.84
N GLU A 157 17.75 12.80 -2.68
CA GLU A 157 17.17 14.13 -2.55
C GLU A 157 15.96 14.25 -3.47
N ALA A 158 14.88 14.85 -2.98
CA ALA A 158 13.69 15.14 -3.77
C ALA A 158 13.99 16.26 -4.79
N LYS A 159 13.90 15.97 -6.07
CA LYS A 159 14.10 16.95 -7.16
C LYS A 159 12.90 17.86 -7.36
N ARG A 160 11.75 17.47 -6.83
CA ARG A 160 10.51 18.25 -6.83
C ARG A 160 9.71 17.96 -5.56
N HIS A 161 8.66 18.73 -5.32
CA HIS A 161 7.74 18.46 -4.20
C HIS A 161 7.05 17.10 -4.38
N LEU A 162 7.21 16.21 -3.38
CA LEU A 162 6.58 14.89 -3.32
C LEU A 162 5.35 14.96 -2.43
N LYS A 163 4.21 14.51 -2.95
CA LYS A 163 2.94 14.52 -2.21
C LYS A 163 2.81 13.28 -1.34
N GLU A 164 2.22 13.45 -0.16
CA GLU A 164 1.88 12.34 0.73
C GLU A 164 1.07 11.26 0.00
N GLY A 165 1.39 9.98 0.27
CA GLY A 165 0.66 8.81 -0.24
C GLY A 165 0.77 8.59 -1.76
N LYS A 166 1.61 9.35 -2.48
CA LYS A 166 1.80 9.18 -3.93
C LYS A 166 3.08 8.42 -4.23
N MET A 167 3.01 7.56 -5.25
CA MET A 167 4.18 6.83 -5.75
C MET A 167 5.28 7.79 -6.19
N ILE A 168 6.53 7.44 -5.85
CA ILE A 168 7.72 8.20 -6.19
C ILE A 168 8.30 7.62 -7.49
N SER A 169 8.54 8.47 -8.47
CA SER A 169 9.20 8.08 -9.71
C SER A 169 10.71 8.30 -9.62
N ASP A 170 11.49 7.52 -10.38
CA ASP A 170 12.94 7.72 -10.54
C ASP A 170 13.32 9.16 -10.90
N ARG A 171 12.44 9.85 -11.65
CA ARG A 171 12.66 11.25 -12.06
C ARG A 171 12.45 12.26 -10.94
N ASP A 172 11.76 11.85 -9.89
CA ASP A 172 11.39 12.71 -8.76
C ASP A 172 12.50 12.82 -7.72
N ILE A 173 13.47 11.94 -7.78
CA ILE A 173 14.57 11.82 -6.84
C ILE A 173 15.91 11.79 -7.55
N GLY A 174 16.96 12.04 -6.80
CA GLY A 174 18.32 11.96 -7.32
C GLY A 174 19.35 11.89 -6.20
N PRO A 175 20.64 11.84 -6.53
CA PRO A 175 21.67 11.92 -5.52
C PRO A 175 21.55 13.26 -4.77
N LYS A 176 21.93 13.23 -3.48
CA LYS A 176 22.01 14.45 -2.65
C LYS A 176 23.03 15.40 -3.23
N ILE A 177 22.60 16.64 -3.54
CA ILE A 177 23.51 17.69 -3.95
C ILE A 177 24.33 18.15 -2.73
N LEU A 178 25.63 18.02 -2.81
CA LEU A 178 26.56 18.41 -1.76
C LEU A 178 27.10 19.81 -1.96
N ILE A 179 27.39 20.18 -3.19
CA ILE A 179 27.93 21.48 -3.58
C ILE A 179 26.94 22.16 -4.52
N LYS A 180 26.57 23.40 -4.22
CA LYS A 180 25.71 24.22 -5.09
C LYS A 180 26.54 25.19 -5.90
N LYS A 181 26.01 25.59 -7.04
CA LYS A 181 26.61 26.67 -7.85
C LYS A 181 26.85 27.92 -7.02
N ASN A 182 28.02 28.50 -7.14
CA ASN A 182 28.56 29.64 -6.40
C ASN A 182 29.04 29.35 -4.97
N ASP A 183 28.95 28.12 -4.48
CA ASP A 183 29.54 27.78 -3.19
C ASP A 183 31.05 27.98 -3.21
N LEU A 184 31.59 28.50 -2.10
CA LEU A 184 33.01 28.55 -1.87
C LEU A 184 33.48 27.20 -1.37
N ILE A 185 34.45 26.62 -2.07
CA ILE A 185 34.91 25.26 -1.88
C ILE A 185 36.45 25.19 -1.77
N THR A 186 36.93 24.09 -1.26
CA THR A 186 38.35 23.75 -1.23
C THR A 186 38.69 22.86 -2.44
N LEU A 187 39.56 23.32 -3.29
CA LEU A 187 40.14 22.54 -4.38
C LEU A 187 41.35 21.79 -3.88
N VAL A 188 41.34 20.48 -4.01
CA VAL A 188 42.44 19.62 -3.55
C VAL A 188 43.13 19.03 -4.77
N TYR A 189 44.43 19.25 -4.84
CA TYR A 189 45.34 18.61 -5.79
C TYR A 189 46.14 17.57 -5.03
N LYS A 190 45.98 16.32 -5.34
CA LYS A 190 46.68 15.22 -4.66
C LYS A 190 47.51 14.43 -5.64
N THR A 191 48.77 14.28 -5.31
CA THR A 191 49.71 13.35 -5.93
C THR A 191 50.26 12.40 -4.87
N ASP A 192 51.02 11.39 -5.25
CA ASP A 192 51.57 10.39 -4.31
C ASP A 192 52.35 11.01 -3.15
N ASN A 193 53.03 12.13 -3.38
CA ASN A 193 53.93 12.76 -2.44
C ASN A 193 53.53 14.18 -1.99
N MET A 194 52.43 14.73 -2.51
CA MET A 194 52.08 16.13 -2.25
C MET A 194 50.57 16.34 -2.31
N GLN A 195 50.09 17.16 -1.40
CA GLN A 195 48.71 17.66 -1.43
C GLN A 195 48.75 19.18 -1.34
N ILE A 196 48.09 19.82 -2.31
CA ILE A 196 47.93 21.27 -2.35
C ILE A 196 46.45 21.59 -2.24
N THR A 197 46.11 22.56 -1.39
CA THR A 197 44.75 23.05 -1.25
C THR A 197 44.70 24.53 -1.63
N VAL A 198 43.64 24.89 -2.40
CA VAL A 198 43.40 26.27 -2.80
C VAL A 198 41.88 26.56 -2.73
N ARG A 199 41.52 27.82 -2.55
CA ARG A 199 40.10 28.21 -2.57
C ARG A 199 39.56 28.26 -3.99
N GLY A 200 38.39 27.72 -4.16
CA GLY A 200 37.65 27.75 -5.40
C GLY A 200 36.18 28.17 -5.21
N GLN A 201 35.53 28.33 -6.32
CA GLN A 201 34.08 28.55 -6.38
C GLN A 201 33.47 27.57 -7.37
N ALA A 202 32.41 26.90 -6.97
CA ALA A 202 31.68 25.97 -7.85
C ALA A 202 30.91 26.75 -8.93
N ARG A 203 30.98 26.26 -10.16
CA ARG A 203 30.26 26.84 -11.32
C ARG A 203 28.96 26.13 -11.63
N GLN A 204 28.76 24.96 -11.05
CA GLN A 204 27.54 24.13 -11.17
C GLN A 204 27.30 23.32 -9.90
N ASP A 205 26.07 22.79 -9.77
CA ASP A 205 25.72 21.88 -8.66
C ASP A 205 26.42 20.53 -8.84
N GLY A 206 26.74 19.85 -7.72
CA GLY A 206 27.34 18.53 -7.75
C GLY A 206 26.98 17.68 -6.55
N ALA A 207 26.68 16.40 -6.80
CA ALA A 207 26.59 15.35 -5.81
C ALA A 207 27.95 14.68 -5.65
N LYS A 208 28.11 13.86 -4.62
CA LYS A 208 29.34 13.09 -4.38
C LYS A 208 29.70 12.24 -5.60
N GLY A 209 30.93 12.40 -6.08
CA GLY A 209 31.46 11.70 -7.25
C GLY A 209 31.17 12.38 -8.60
N ASP A 210 30.38 13.45 -8.63
CA ASP A 210 30.12 14.20 -9.85
C ASP A 210 31.36 14.98 -10.27
N LYS A 211 31.58 15.07 -11.58
CA LYS A 211 32.56 16.00 -12.19
C LYS A 211 31.91 17.34 -12.37
N ILE A 212 32.45 18.37 -11.73
CA ILE A 212 31.95 19.74 -11.81
C ILE A 212 33.01 20.73 -12.26
N GLU A 213 32.56 21.79 -12.92
CA GLU A 213 33.41 22.93 -13.17
C GLU A 213 33.58 23.79 -11.93
N VAL A 214 34.81 24.15 -11.61
CA VAL A 214 35.16 24.97 -10.47
C VAL A 214 36.14 26.08 -10.92
N GLU A 215 36.02 27.25 -10.32
CA GLU A 215 36.91 28.37 -10.57
C GLU A 215 37.87 28.54 -9.44
N ASN A 216 39.16 28.54 -9.68
CA ASN A 216 40.18 28.96 -8.70
C ASN A 216 40.03 30.46 -8.43
N THR A 217 39.68 30.84 -7.19
CA THR A 217 39.41 32.23 -6.83
C THR A 217 40.58 33.17 -7.01
N LYS A 218 41.84 32.64 -6.91
CA LYS A 218 43.06 33.43 -7.04
C LYS A 218 43.52 33.58 -8.50
N SER A 219 43.58 32.48 -9.24
CA SER A 219 44.08 32.49 -10.63
C SER A 219 43.01 32.72 -11.67
N LYS A 220 41.74 32.67 -11.30
CA LYS A 220 40.55 32.77 -12.19
C LYS A 220 40.47 31.67 -13.23
N LYS A 221 41.29 30.65 -13.15
CA LYS A 221 41.25 29.49 -14.05
C LYS A 221 40.06 28.60 -13.70
N ILE A 222 39.36 28.13 -14.74
CA ILE A 222 38.30 27.12 -14.62
C ILE A 222 38.95 25.74 -14.75
N LEU A 223 38.60 24.86 -13.85
CA LEU A 223 39.11 23.50 -13.73
C LEU A 223 37.92 22.54 -13.62
N ILE A 224 38.15 21.28 -13.91
CA ILE A 224 37.19 20.21 -13.68
C ILE A 224 37.70 19.40 -12.50
N GLY A 225 36.82 19.12 -11.55
CA GLY A 225 37.14 18.29 -10.39
C GLY A 225 36.00 17.40 -9.99
N ILE A 226 36.28 16.42 -9.15
CA ILE A 226 35.34 15.45 -8.62
C ILE A 226 34.93 15.87 -7.21
N VAL A 227 33.63 15.96 -6.97
CA VAL A 227 33.08 16.27 -5.63
C VAL A 227 33.37 15.13 -4.66
N GLU A 228 34.09 15.43 -3.60
CA GLU A 228 34.42 14.45 -2.53
C GLU A 228 33.42 14.55 -1.37
N ASP A 229 33.15 15.77 -0.92
CA ASP A 229 32.20 16.06 0.17
C ASP A 229 31.54 17.45 -0.02
N ALA A 230 30.92 17.99 1.02
CA ALA A 230 30.13 19.20 0.98
C ALA A 230 30.92 20.49 0.68
N ASP A 231 32.22 20.48 0.83
CA ASP A 231 33.10 21.65 0.66
C ASP A 231 34.38 21.35 -0.10
N THR A 232 34.58 20.11 -0.56
CA THR A 232 35.85 19.64 -1.13
C THR A 232 35.64 19.05 -2.53
N VAL A 233 36.47 19.52 -3.46
CA VAL A 233 36.56 19.01 -4.83
C VAL A 233 37.98 18.61 -5.15
N ASN A 234 38.19 17.35 -5.53
CA ASN A 234 39.46 16.83 -6.01
C ASN A 234 39.67 17.19 -7.47
N ILE A 235 40.77 17.85 -7.75
CA ILE A 235 41.18 18.20 -9.10
C ILE A 235 42.03 17.09 -9.67
N ASP A 236 41.57 16.52 -10.79
CA ASP A 236 42.29 15.50 -11.52
C ASP A 236 43.48 16.17 -12.24
N VAL A 237 44.68 15.79 -11.84
CA VAL A 237 45.92 16.28 -12.48
C VAL A 237 46.22 15.34 -13.64
N GLN A 238 45.82 15.75 -14.84
CA GLN A 238 46.29 15.08 -16.07
C GLN A 238 47.72 15.34 -16.34
#